data_ea7a60cc054b18cd871201f7862a99c0
#
_entry.id   ea7a60cc054b18cd871201f7862a99c0
#
_cell.length_a   1.000
_cell.length_b   1.000
_cell.length_c   1.000
_cell.angle_alpha   90.00
_cell.angle_beta   90.00
_cell.angle_gamma   90.00
#
_symmetry.space_group_name_H-M   'P 1'
#
loop_
_entity.id
_entity.type
_entity.pdbx_description
1 polymer ?
#
loop_
_entity_poly.entity_id
_entity_poly.type
_entity_poly.pdbx_seq_one_letter_code
_entity_poly.pdbx_strand_id
1 'polypeptide(L)'
;MTVHSFVVSPFVENCYVVHDGSEAALVDPGTATPEERKEVFDYIESNDLRVRHLLLTHAHIDHIFGCAYFAERFGAHVDHGGWQLHEADLPLIAHAPVQAELFGVRITPPPEPAHFLQEGDVIELGEGSFSVLHAPGHSPGSVCFYNEAEGFVIGGDVLFQGSIGRTDLWEGSFPTLIESIKTKLLTLPDDTVVYSGHGPATTIGEERRTNPFLTGESAG
;
A
#
# COMPACT_ATOMS: atom_id res chain seq x y z
N MET A 1 2.15 6.80 16.29
CA MET A 1 2.62 5.65 15.46
C MET A 1 3.97 5.94 14.81
N THR A 2 4.77 4.92 14.52
CA THR A 2 6.02 5.03 13.75
C THR A 2 5.83 4.37 12.39
N VAL A 3 6.21 5.06 11.32
CA VAL A 3 6.23 4.53 9.96
C VAL A 3 7.67 4.28 9.55
N HIS A 4 8.01 3.04 9.22
CA HIS A 4 9.32 2.66 8.69
C HIS A 4 9.16 2.09 7.28
N SER A 5 9.93 2.60 6.33
CA SER A 5 9.88 2.19 4.93
C SER A 5 11.13 1.44 4.52
N PHE A 6 10.95 0.43 3.68
CA PHE A 6 12.01 -0.31 3.00
C PHE A 6 11.80 -0.14 1.50
N VAL A 7 12.85 0.30 0.80
CA VAL A 7 12.82 0.36 -0.66
C VAL A 7 13.25 -1.00 -1.18
N VAL A 8 12.35 -1.71 -1.81
CA VAL A 8 12.53 -3.11 -2.18
C VAL A 8 12.26 -3.38 -3.66
N SER A 9 12.65 -4.55 -4.12
CA SER A 9 12.48 -5.06 -5.48
C SER A 9 13.15 -4.23 -6.59
N PRO A 10 13.30 -4.77 -7.81
CA PRO A 10 13.75 -3.99 -8.97
C PRO A 10 12.80 -2.85 -9.39
N PHE A 11 11.59 -2.83 -8.83
CA PHE A 11 10.58 -1.79 -9.09
C PHE A 11 10.71 -0.59 -8.15
N VAL A 12 11.61 -0.66 -7.14
CA VAL A 12 11.85 0.44 -6.17
C VAL A 12 10.56 0.78 -5.40
N GLU A 13 9.85 -0.27 -5.01
CA GLU A 13 8.61 -0.16 -4.23
C GLU A 13 8.92 0.11 -2.75
N ASN A 14 8.05 0.83 -2.07
CA ASN A 14 8.10 1.13 -0.64
C ASN A 14 7.23 0.16 0.16
N CYS A 15 7.84 -0.86 0.74
CA CYS A 15 7.22 -1.70 1.77
C CYS A 15 7.23 -0.97 3.12
N TYR A 16 6.13 -0.99 3.86
CA TYR A 16 6.03 -0.30 5.14
C TYR A 16 5.80 -1.25 6.32
N VAL A 17 6.53 -1.00 7.41
CA VAL A 17 6.18 -1.49 8.75
C VAL A 17 5.68 -0.28 9.55
N VAL A 18 4.40 -0.28 9.89
CA VAL A 18 3.80 0.74 10.74
C VAL A 18 3.53 0.13 12.10
N HIS A 19 3.98 0.78 13.18
CA HIS A 19 3.76 0.23 14.51
C HIS A 19 3.37 1.30 15.55
N ASP A 20 2.57 0.87 16.51
CA ASP A 20 2.22 1.63 17.70
C ASP A 20 2.51 0.77 18.93
N GLY A 21 3.43 1.26 19.77
CA GLY A 21 4.02 0.41 20.80
C GLY A 21 4.65 -0.84 20.20
N SER A 22 4.22 -2.02 20.66
CA SER A 22 4.69 -3.32 20.18
C SER A 22 3.80 -3.96 19.10
N GLU A 23 2.71 -3.33 18.70
CA GLU A 23 1.83 -3.86 17.65
C GLU A 23 2.16 -3.25 16.29
N ALA A 24 2.24 -4.07 15.26
CA ALA A 24 2.65 -3.66 13.92
C ALA A 24 1.70 -4.13 12.82
N ALA A 25 1.62 -3.33 11.77
CA ALA A 25 1.06 -3.69 10.47
C ALA A 25 2.20 -3.74 9.43
N LEU A 26 2.23 -4.79 8.62
CA LEU A 26 3.08 -4.89 7.44
C LEU A 26 2.22 -4.55 6.22
N VAL A 27 2.64 -3.55 5.46
CA VAL A 27 1.90 -3.03 4.30
C VAL A 27 2.76 -3.20 3.05
N ASP A 28 2.16 -3.74 2.00
CA ASP A 28 2.75 -3.92 0.66
C ASP A 28 4.16 -4.54 0.69
N PRO A 29 4.31 -5.83 1.01
CA PRO A 29 5.63 -6.46 1.11
C PRO A 29 6.19 -6.82 -0.26
N GLY A 30 6.56 -5.85 -1.05
CA GLY A 30 7.13 -6.03 -2.40
C GLY A 30 8.51 -6.68 -2.45
N THR A 31 8.94 -7.32 -1.36
CA THR A 31 10.27 -7.94 -1.21
C THR A 31 10.50 -9.08 -2.18
N ALA A 32 11.34 -8.87 -3.20
CA ALA A 32 11.62 -9.85 -4.24
C ALA A 32 12.72 -10.86 -3.84
N THR A 33 13.68 -10.45 -3.01
CA THR A 33 14.86 -11.24 -2.64
C THR A 33 14.80 -11.76 -1.19
N PRO A 34 15.54 -12.83 -0.86
CA PRO A 34 15.68 -13.28 0.52
C PRO A 34 16.32 -12.24 1.44
N GLU A 35 17.23 -11.42 0.92
CA GLU A 35 17.92 -10.37 1.66
C GLU A 35 16.95 -9.26 2.09
N GLU A 36 16.09 -8.80 1.16
CA GLU A 36 15.04 -7.81 1.45
C GLU A 36 14.03 -8.33 2.48
N ARG A 37 13.59 -9.60 2.32
CA ARG A 37 12.70 -10.24 3.31
C ARG A 37 13.32 -10.32 4.69
N LYS A 38 14.63 -10.63 4.73
CA LYS A 38 15.38 -10.68 5.98
C LYS A 38 15.48 -9.30 6.63
N GLU A 39 15.71 -8.26 5.85
CA GLU A 39 15.81 -6.88 6.37
C GLU A 39 14.50 -6.45 7.05
N VAL A 40 13.35 -6.66 6.40
CA VAL A 40 12.03 -6.38 6.99
C VAL A 40 11.79 -7.22 8.24
N PHE A 41 12.12 -8.52 8.18
CA PHE A 41 11.95 -9.44 9.32
C PHE A 41 12.84 -9.05 10.49
N ASP A 42 14.12 -8.75 10.25
CA ASP A 42 15.06 -8.34 11.30
C ASP A 42 14.63 -7.03 11.98
N TYR A 43 14.04 -6.09 11.25
CA TYR A 43 13.48 -4.87 11.83
C TYR A 43 12.33 -5.20 12.80
N ILE A 44 11.41 -6.06 12.39
CA ILE A 44 10.28 -6.50 13.21
C ILE A 44 10.79 -7.18 14.50
N GLU A 45 11.69 -8.13 14.38
CA GLU A 45 12.25 -8.87 15.53
C GLU A 45 13.09 -7.98 16.45
N SER A 46 13.96 -7.12 15.89
CA SER A 46 14.85 -6.27 16.70
C SER A 46 14.14 -5.15 17.47
N ASN A 47 12.91 -4.83 17.07
CA ASN A 47 12.05 -3.89 17.77
C ASN A 47 10.97 -4.59 18.63
N ASP A 48 11.05 -5.91 18.81
CA ASP A 48 10.07 -6.73 19.57
C ASP A 48 8.62 -6.48 19.11
N LEU A 49 8.41 -6.34 17.78
CA LEU A 49 7.11 -6.03 17.20
C LEU A 49 6.29 -7.29 16.97
N ARG A 50 5.02 -7.23 17.34
CA ARG A 50 4.01 -8.24 17.04
C ARG A 50 3.19 -7.79 15.83
N VAL A 51 3.37 -8.46 14.70
CA VAL A 51 2.56 -8.19 13.50
C VAL A 51 1.11 -8.61 13.77
N ARG A 52 0.19 -7.64 13.73
CA ARG A 52 -1.26 -7.80 13.90
C ARG A 52 -1.98 -7.83 12.56
N HIS A 53 -1.48 -7.08 11.60
CA HIS A 53 -2.11 -6.95 10.29
C HIS A 53 -1.12 -7.16 9.16
N LEU A 54 -1.58 -7.87 8.13
CA LEU A 54 -0.94 -7.98 6.82
C LEU A 54 -1.86 -7.27 5.83
N LEU A 55 -1.44 -6.09 5.34
CA LEU A 55 -2.27 -5.19 4.55
C LEU A 55 -1.72 -5.04 3.14
N LEU A 56 -2.61 -4.95 2.16
CA LEU A 56 -2.27 -4.56 0.80
C LEU A 56 -3.07 -3.32 0.40
N THR A 57 -2.38 -2.30 -0.11
CA THR A 57 -3.04 -1.15 -0.72
C THR A 57 -3.68 -1.56 -2.04
N HIS A 58 -3.02 -2.43 -2.80
CA HIS A 58 -3.51 -3.02 -4.04
C HIS A 58 -2.68 -4.27 -4.40
N ALA A 59 -3.01 -4.95 -5.51
CA ALA A 59 -2.41 -6.23 -5.84
C ALA A 59 -1.58 -6.23 -7.14
N HIS A 60 -0.92 -5.13 -7.50
CA HIS A 60 0.11 -5.19 -8.53
C HIS A 60 1.32 -5.99 -8.05
N ILE A 61 2.04 -6.58 -8.99
CA ILE A 61 3.02 -7.62 -8.71
C ILE A 61 4.15 -7.17 -7.78
N ASP A 62 4.57 -5.94 -7.90
CA ASP A 62 5.66 -5.34 -7.12
C ASP A 62 5.29 -5.12 -5.65
N HIS A 63 4.01 -5.03 -5.31
CA HIS A 63 3.51 -4.93 -3.93
C HIS A 63 3.30 -6.29 -3.25
N ILE A 64 3.31 -7.39 -4.00
CA ILE A 64 2.92 -8.71 -3.49
C ILE A 64 4.01 -9.78 -3.52
N PHE A 65 5.25 -9.46 -3.93
CA PHE A 65 6.35 -10.45 -4.03
C PHE A 65 6.62 -11.22 -2.74
N GLY A 66 6.52 -10.57 -1.60
CA GLY A 66 6.78 -11.15 -0.28
C GLY A 66 5.58 -11.77 0.39
N CYS A 67 4.37 -11.65 -0.17
CA CYS A 67 3.13 -12.06 0.49
C CYS A 67 3.15 -13.51 0.98
N ALA A 68 3.62 -14.45 0.15
CA ALA A 68 3.70 -15.85 0.54
C ALA A 68 4.63 -16.08 1.73
N TYR A 69 5.79 -15.41 1.72
CA TYR A 69 6.78 -15.52 2.81
C TYR A 69 6.26 -15.00 4.15
N PHE A 70 5.66 -13.79 4.15
CA PHE A 70 5.19 -13.19 5.40
C PHE A 70 3.89 -13.82 5.90
N ALA A 71 3.03 -14.34 5.01
CA ALA A 71 1.87 -15.13 5.43
C ALA A 71 2.28 -16.43 6.12
N GLU A 72 3.33 -17.11 5.65
CA GLU A 72 3.89 -18.29 6.33
C GLU A 72 4.44 -17.95 7.71
N ARG A 73 5.07 -16.80 7.87
CA ARG A 73 5.70 -16.35 9.12
C ARG A 73 4.71 -15.83 10.15
N PHE A 74 3.75 -15.04 9.73
CA PHE A 74 2.89 -14.28 10.62
C PHE A 74 1.41 -14.69 10.56
N GLY A 75 0.96 -15.32 9.46
CA GLY A 75 -0.46 -15.54 9.18
C GLY A 75 -1.25 -16.24 10.28
N ALA A 76 -0.63 -17.13 11.04
CA ALA A 76 -1.30 -17.80 12.16
C ALA A 76 -1.55 -16.88 13.38
N HIS A 77 -0.95 -15.71 13.42
CA HIS A 77 -0.96 -14.81 14.59
C HIS A 77 -1.54 -13.42 14.30
N VAL A 78 -1.83 -13.14 13.03
CA VAL A 78 -2.43 -11.86 12.63
C VAL A 78 -3.95 -11.90 12.73
N ASP A 79 -4.53 -10.74 12.87
CA ASP A 79 -5.98 -10.58 12.84
C ASP A 79 -6.50 -11.02 11.46
N HIS A 80 -7.66 -11.65 11.42
CA HIS A 80 -8.24 -12.30 10.25
C HIS A 80 -7.45 -13.50 9.66
N GLY A 81 -6.25 -13.84 10.17
CA GLY A 81 -5.51 -15.04 9.76
C GLY A 81 -4.80 -14.95 8.41
N GLY A 82 -4.58 -13.76 7.85
CA GLY A 82 -3.88 -13.59 6.60
C GLY A 82 -3.95 -12.17 6.02
N TRP A 83 -3.71 -12.06 4.70
CA TRP A 83 -3.74 -10.80 3.98
C TRP A 83 -5.13 -10.18 3.90
N GLN A 84 -5.16 -8.87 3.97
CA GLN A 84 -6.34 -8.05 3.84
C GLN A 84 -6.15 -7.10 2.66
N LEU A 85 -7.11 -7.08 1.74
CA LEU A 85 -7.15 -6.19 0.57
C LEU A 85 -8.59 -5.96 0.14
N HIS A 86 -8.82 -5.05 -0.78
CA HIS A 86 -10.14 -4.83 -1.36
C HIS A 86 -10.49 -5.93 -2.38
N GLU A 87 -11.72 -6.45 -2.35
CA GLU A 87 -12.18 -7.58 -3.18
C GLU A 87 -11.99 -7.36 -4.70
N ALA A 88 -12.10 -6.11 -5.16
CA ALA A 88 -11.95 -5.78 -6.57
C ALA A 88 -10.56 -6.10 -7.15
N ASP A 89 -9.54 -6.31 -6.32
CA ASP A 89 -8.19 -6.69 -6.74
C ASP A 89 -7.92 -8.20 -6.74
N LEU A 90 -8.92 -9.04 -6.40
CA LEU A 90 -8.79 -10.50 -6.51
C LEU A 90 -8.32 -10.97 -7.89
N PRO A 91 -8.81 -10.40 -9.02
CA PRO A 91 -8.31 -10.78 -10.33
C PRO A 91 -6.81 -10.51 -10.52
N LEU A 92 -6.25 -9.46 -9.92
CA LEU A 92 -4.80 -9.18 -9.97
C LEU A 92 -4.00 -10.24 -9.20
N ILE A 93 -4.48 -10.68 -8.03
CA ILE A 93 -3.90 -11.80 -7.29
C ILE A 93 -3.90 -13.08 -8.15
N ALA A 94 -5.03 -13.41 -8.76
CA ALA A 94 -5.17 -14.59 -9.61
C ALA A 94 -4.24 -14.53 -10.85
N HIS A 95 -3.98 -13.32 -11.37
CA HIS A 95 -3.12 -13.10 -12.53
C HIS A 95 -1.66 -12.80 -12.17
N ALA A 96 -1.26 -12.87 -10.92
CA ALA A 96 0.13 -12.62 -10.50
C ALA A 96 1.18 -13.43 -11.29
N PRO A 97 0.98 -14.72 -11.62
CA PRO A 97 1.92 -15.46 -12.47
C PRO A 97 2.05 -14.88 -13.89
N VAL A 98 0.96 -14.38 -14.45
CA VAL A 98 0.95 -13.76 -15.79
C VAL A 98 1.65 -12.40 -15.76
N GLN A 99 1.42 -11.60 -14.72
CA GLN A 99 2.16 -10.35 -14.49
C GLN A 99 3.67 -10.63 -14.36
N ALA A 100 4.05 -11.68 -13.60
CA ALA A 100 5.44 -12.08 -13.45
C ALA A 100 6.11 -12.41 -14.79
N GLU A 101 5.43 -13.14 -15.65
CA GLU A 101 5.93 -13.47 -17.00
C GLU A 101 6.10 -12.21 -17.85
N LEU A 102 5.11 -11.29 -17.82
CA LEU A 102 5.14 -10.04 -18.57
C LEU A 102 6.34 -9.16 -18.18
N PHE A 103 6.66 -9.09 -16.90
CA PHE A 103 7.78 -8.29 -16.38
C PHE A 103 9.12 -9.06 -16.31
N GLY A 104 9.13 -10.35 -16.69
CA GLY A 104 10.34 -11.17 -16.67
C GLY A 104 10.85 -11.47 -15.25
N VAL A 105 9.97 -11.47 -14.26
CA VAL A 105 10.29 -11.74 -12.85
C VAL A 105 9.69 -13.06 -12.39
N ARG A 106 10.06 -13.51 -11.19
CA ARG A 106 9.47 -14.71 -10.56
C ARG A 106 8.72 -14.33 -9.31
N ILE A 107 7.56 -14.95 -9.10
CA ILE A 107 6.77 -14.78 -7.89
C ILE A 107 6.37 -16.17 -7.35
N THR A 108 6.39 -16.31 -6.03
CA THR A 108 5.59 -17.34 -5.36
C THR A 108 4.19 -16.76 -5.23
N PRO A 109 3.16 -17.39 -5.80
CA PRO A 109 1.82 -16.84 -5.74
C PRO A 109 1.43 -16.50 -4.30
N PRO A 110 0.86 -15.31 -4.06
CA PRO A 110 0.36 -14.97 -2.73
C PRO A 110 -0.78 -15.93 -2.34
N PRO A 111 -0.95 -16.24 -1.05
CA PRO A 111 -2.12 -16.97 -0.60
C PRO A 111 -3.40 -16.16 -0.84
N GLU A 112 -4.54 -16.85 -0.86
CA GLU A 112 -5.82 -16.16 -0.93
C GLU A 112 -5.97 -15.18 0.25
N PRO A 113 -6.54 -13.99 0.03
CA PRO A 113 -6.81 -13.04 1.09
C PRO A 113 -7.79 -13.61 2.12
N ALA A 114 -7.54 -13.30 3.37
CA ALA A 114 -8.37 -13.76 4.48
C ALA A 114 -9.50 -12.79 4.84
N HIS A 115 -9.39 -11.54 4.42
CA HIS A 115 -10.40 -10.51 4.69
C HIS A 115 -10.44 -9.47 3.57
N PHE A 116 -11.65 -8.98 3.28
CA PHE A 116 -11.87 -7.92 2.29
C PHE A 116 -12.13 -6.58 2.96
N LEU A 117 -11.25 -5.63 2.67
CA LEU A 117 -11.35 -4.26 3.13
C LEU A 117 -12.42 -3.50 2.33
N GLN A 118 -13.13 -2.62 3.01
CA GLN A 118 -14.16 -1.77 2.40
C GLN A 118 -13.95 -0.31 2.80
N GLU A 119 -14.52 0.60 2.02
CA GLU A 119 -14.57 2.02 2.36
C GLU A 119 -15.13 2.25 3.77
N GLY A 120 -14.37 2.97 4.58
CA GLY A 120 -14.76 3.34 5.93
C GLY A 120 -14.48 2.28 7.01
N ASP A 121 -13.91 1.13 6.64
CA ASP A 121 -13.42 0.18 7.65
C ASP A 121 -12.38 0.84 8.55
N VAL A 122 -12.34 0.41 9.80
CA VAL A 122 -11.36 0.86 10.79
C VAL A 122 -10.48 -0.31 11.18
N ILE A 123 -9.17 -0.14 11.02
CA ILE A 123 -8.15 -1.12 11.40
C ILE A 123 -7.45 -0.60 12.64
N GLU A 124 -7.67 -1.25 13.76
CA GLU A 124 -7.06 -0.88 15.04
C GLU A 124 -5.62 -1.38 15.12
N LEU A 125 -4.69 -0.52 15.59
CA LEU A 125 -3.29 -0.85 15.78
C LEU A 125 -2.75 -0.16 17.03
N GLY A 126 -2.48 -0.91 18.09
CA GLY A 126 -2.08 -0.35 19.38
C GLY A 126 -3.18 0.52 19.98
N GLU A 127 -2.86 1.78 20.26
CA GLU A 127 -3.82 2.79 20.75
C GLU A 127 -4.43 3.63 19.61
N GLY A 128 -3.93 3.46 18.38
CA GLY A 128 -4.37 4.19 17.20
C GLY A 128 -5.14 3.31 16.21
N SER A 129 -5.49 3.88 15.07
CA SER A 129 -6.21 3.17 14.02
C SER A 129 -5.99 3.78 12.65
N PHE A 130 -6.33 3.02 11.60
CA PHE A 130 -6.44 3.50 10.24
C PHE A 130 -7.90 3.49 9.79
N SER A 131 -8.32 4.51 9.07
CA SER A 131 -9.51 4.45 8.23
C SER A 131 -9.13 4.01 6.83
N VAL A 132 -9.88 3.06 6.28
CA VAL A 132 -9.70 2.59 4.90
C VAL A 132 -10.42 3.55 3.95
N LEU A 133 -9.69 4.13 3.00
CA LEU A 133 -10.21 4.97 1.94
C LEU A 133 -10.11 4.20 0.61
N HIS A 134 -11.22 3.80 0.02
CA HIS A 134 -11.23 3.17 -1.30
C HIS A 134 -11.01 4.23 -2.37
N ALA A 135 -9.89 4.11 -3.09
CA ALA A 135 -9.39 5.09 -4.06
C ALA A 135 -9.05 4.42 -5.41
N PRO A 136 -10.05 3.86 -6.12
CA PRO A 136 -9.82 3.15 -7.36
C PRO A 136 -9.29 4.05 -8.48
N GLY A 137 -8.68 3.41 -9.48
CA GLY A 137 -8.25 4.06 -10.73
C GLY A 137 -6.84 3.69 -11.15
N HIS A 138 -5.90 3.47 -10.22
CA HIS A 138 -4.65 2.78 -10.49
C HIS A 138 -4.90 1.27 -10.61
N SER A 139 -5.57 0.68 -9.63
CA SER A 139 -6.25 -0.60 -9.71
C SER A 139 -7.71 -0.45 -9.27
N PRO A 140 -8.59 -1.43 -9.56
CA PRO A 140 -9.99 -1.38 -9.11
C PRO A 140 -10.14 -1.41 -7.58
N GLY A 141 -9.23 -2.11 -6.90
CA GLY A 141 -9.25 -2.31 -5.47
C GLY A 141 -8.27 -1.45 -4.68
N SER A 142 -7.67 -0.42 -5.29
CA SER A 142 -6.76 0.48 -4.58
C SER A 142 -7.40 1.07 -3.34
N VAL A 143 -6.75 0.91 -2.17
CA VAL A 143 -7.13 1.53 -0.91
C VAL A 143 -5.96 2.30 -0.32
N CYS A 144 -6.29 3.32 0.49
CA CYS A 144 -5.33 4.05 1.30
C CYS A 144 -5.65 3.84 2.78
N PHE A 145 -4.62 3.82 3.63
CA PHE A 145 -4.76 3.68 5.08
C PHE A 145 -4.47 5.02 5.75
N TYR A 146 -5.51 5.72 6.17
CA TYR A 146 -5.41 7.06 6.77
C TYR A 146 -5.42 7.00 8.28
N ASN A 147 -4.40 7.57 8.91
CA ASN A 147 -4.38 7.83 10.35
C ASN A 147 -4.59 9.33 10.60
N GLU A 148 -5.78 9.66 11.08
CA GLU A 148 -6.17 11.05 11.35
C GLU A 148 -5.40 11.65 12.53
N ALA A 149 -5.17 10.86 13.58
CA ALA A 149 -4.56 11.33 14.82
C ALA A 149 -3.10 11.76 14.64
N GLU A 150 -2.34 11.05 13.80
CA GLU A 150 -0.94 11.31 13.52
C GLU A 150 -0.74 12.08 12.20
N GLY A 151 -1.82 12.31 11.44
CA GLY A 151 -1.79 13.12 10.23
C GLY A 151 -1.00 12.50 9.08
N PHE A 152 -1.18 11.21 8.83
CA PHE A 152 -0.56 10.57 7.67
C PHE A 152 -1.48 9.56 6.96
N VAL A 153 -1.15 9.26 5.71
CA VAL A 153 -1.82 8.24 4.89
C VAL A 153 -0.78 7.37 4.17
N ILE A 154 -0.93 6.04 4.24
CA ILE A 154 -0.24 5.12 3.35
C ILE A 154 -1.07 5.04 2.08
N GLY A 155 -0.57 5.62 1.00
CA GLY A 155 -1.35 5.91 -0.21
C GLY A 155 -1.24 4.85 -1.30
N GLY A 156 -0.32 3.87 -1.17
CA GLY A 156 0.00 2.98 -2.30
C GLY A 156 0.30 3.78 -3.56
N ASP A 157 -0.22 3.32 -4.68
CA ASP A 157 0.01 3.92 -6.00
C ASP A 157 -1.11 4.88 -6.43
N VAL A 158 -1.69 5.61 -5.48
CA VAL A 158 -2.74 6.60 -5.77
C VAL A 158 -2.13 7.97 -6.04
N LEU A 159 -1.28 8.47 -5.13
CA LEU A 159 -0.70 9.81 -5.19
C LEU A 159 0.80 9.76 -4.87
N PHE A 160 1.62 10.38 -5.73
CA PHE A 160 3.07 10.49 -5.58
C PHE A 160 3.50 11.96 -5.51
N GLN A 161 4.73 12.19 -5.07
CA GLN A 161 5.34 13.52 -5.15
C GLN A 161 5.40 13.98 -6.61
N GLY A 162 4.61 15.00 -6.94
CA GLY A 162 4.53 15.59 -8.29
C GLY A 162 3.96 14.67 -9.37
N SER A 163 3.32 13.54 -8.98
CA SER A 163 2.77 12.56 -9.92
C SER A 163 1.56 11.82 -9.34
N ILE A 164 1.02 10.92 -10.12
CA ILE A 164 -0.05 9.98 -9.72
C ILE A 164 0.27 8.57 -10.22
N GLY A 165 -0.43 7.59 -9.71
CA GLY A 165 -0.34 6.21 -10.20
C GLY A 165 -0.65 6.10 -11.69
N ARG A 166 0.01 5.17 -12.37
CA ARG A 166 -0.31 4.87 -13.78
C ARG A 166 -1.69 4.26 -13.91
N THR A 167 -2.32 4.48 -15.04
CA THR A 167 -3.71 4.04 -15.30
C THR A 167 -3.86 3.26 -16.60
N ASP A 168 -2.74 2.83 -17.17
CA ASP A 168 -2.67 2.10 -18.44
C ASP A 168 -2.54 0.58 -18.27
N LEU A 169 -2.60 0.10 -17.02
CA LEU A 169 -2.66 -1.33 -16.70
C LEU A 169 -4.12 -1.83 -16.67
N TRP A 170 -4.29 -3.12 -16.39
CA TRP A 170 -5.59 -3.78 -16.38
C TRP A 170 -6.58 -3.06 -15.45
N GLU A 171 -7.76 -2.72 -16.01
CA GLU A 171 -8.84 -1.98 -15.32
C GLU A 171 -8.41 -0.60 -14.74
N GLY A 172 -7.24 -0.08 -15.14
CA GLY A 172 -6.82 1.27 -14.79
C GLY A 172 -7.68 2.33 -15.48
N SER A 173 -7.92 3.45 -14.78
CA SER A 173 -8.79 4.53 -15.27
C SER A 173 -8.32 5.88 -14.76
N PHE A 174 -7.76 6.69 -15.65
CA PHE A 174 -7.32 8.05 -15.29
C PHE A 174 -8.44 8.93 -14.73
N PRO A 175 -9.65 9.01 -15.33
CA PRO A 175 -10.72 9.82 -14.75
C PRO A 175 -11.12 9.35 -13.34
N THR A 176 -11.15 8.03 -13.11
CA THR A 176 -11.50 7.45 -11.82
C THR A 176 -10.43 7.75 -10.78
N LEU A 177 -9.14 7.64 -11.14
CA LEU A 177 -8.03 7.96 -10.23
C LEU A 177 -8.05 9.43 -9.81
N ILE A 178 -8.24 10.35 -10.76
CA ILE A 178 -8.34 11.78 -10.47
C ILE A 178 -9.53 12.07 -9.54
N GLU A 179 -10.68 11.42 -9.77
CA GLU A 179 -11.85 11.57 -8.90
C GLU A 179 -11.56 11.02 -7.49
N SER A 180 -10.93 9.86 -7.39
CA SER A 180 -10.51 9.28 -6.10
C SER A 180 -9.55 10.21 -5.34
N ILE A 181 -8.53 10.74 -6.01
CA ILE A 181 -7.60 11.68 -5.37
C ILE A 181 -8.35 12.92 -4.87
N LYS A 182 -9.22 13.52 -5.70
CA LYS A 182 -9.95 14.74 -5.34
C LYS A 182 -10.93 14.55 -4.19
N THR A 183 -11.64 13.42 -4.17
CA THR A 183 -12.73 13.19 -3.21
C THR A 183 -12.27 12.48 -1.93
N LYS A 184 -11.15 11.76 -1.96
CA LYS A 184 -10.61 11.03 -0.81
C LYS A 184 -9.37 11.69 -0.21
N LEU A 185 -8.35 11.99 -1.02
CA LEU A 185 -7.08 12.48 -0.50
C LEU A 185 -7.04 14.01 -0.38
N LEU A 186 -7.47 14.76 -1.40
CA LEU A 186 -7.46 16.22 -1.32
C LEU A 186 -8.50 16.81 -0.35
N THR A 187 -9.31 16.01 0.29
CA THR A 187 -10.20 16.42 1.40
C THR A 187 -9.50 16.37 2.76
N LEU A 188 -8.35 15.69 2.85
CA LEU A 188 -7.55 15.61 4.05
C LEU A 188 -6.83 16.94 4.34
N PRO A 189 -6.39 17.19 5.60
CA PRO A 189 -5.60 18.37 5.95
C PRO A 189 -4.34 18.53 5.11
N ASP A 190 -3.91 19.77 4.87
CA ASP A 190 -2.74 20.08 4.02
C ASP A 190 -1.42 19.51 4.55
N ASP A 191 -1.28 19.37 5.85
CA ASP A 191 -0.12 18.82 6.54
C ASP A 191 -0.10 17.28 6.63
N THR A 192 -1.16 16.61 6.14
CA THR A 192 -1.19 15.15 6.08
C THR A 192 -0.06 14.63 5.20
N VAL A 193 0.82 13.82 5.79
CA VAL A 193 1.93 13.17 5.08
C VAL A 193 1.41 12.01 4.25
N VAL A 194 1.81 11.95 2.98
CA VAL A 194 1.50 10.83 2.08
C VAL A 194 2.72 9.95 1.94
N TYR A 195 2.62 8.72 2.40
CA TYR A 195 3.58 7.65 2.19
C TYR A 195 3.13 6.85 0.97
N SER A 196 3.79 7.08 -0.15
CA SER A 196 3.42 6.51 -1.46
C SER A 196 4.06 5.14 -1.69
N GLY A 197 3.50 4.33 -2.59
CA GLY A 197 4.07 3.04 -2.98
C GLY A 197 5.44 3.15 -3.66
N HIS A 198 5.74 4.29 -4.27
CA HIS A 198 7.05 4.57 -4.90
C HIS A 198 7.52 5.99 -4.60
N GLY A 199 8.85 6.14 -4.56
CA GLY A 199 9.50 7.44 -4.39
C GLY A 199 9.40 8.00 -2.96
N PRO A 200 9.68 9.30 -2.78
CA PRO A 200 9.68 9.92 -1.47
C PRO A 200 8.26 10.26 -0.99
N ALA A 201 8.13 10.44 0.33
CA ALA A 201 6.89 10.98 0.92
C ALA A 201 6.66 12.44 0.47
N THR A 202 5.39 12.82 0.45
CA THR A 202 4.95 14.18 0.17
C THR A 202 3.86 14.62 1.16
N THR A 203 3.16 15.71 0.90
CA THR A 203 2.01 16.15 1.70
C THR A 203 0.81 16.47 0.81
N ILE A 204 -0.38 16.35 1.36
CA ILE A 204 -1.62 16.69 0.64
C ILE A 204 -1.59 18.14 0.14
N GLY A 205 -1.12 19.07 0.98
CA GLY A 205 -1.02 20.48 0.61
C GLY A 205 -0.01 20.75 -0.51
N GLU A 206 1.12 20.06 -0.54
CA GLU A 206 2.09 20.19 -1.62
C GLU A 206 1.49 19.72 -2.94
N GLU A 207 0.92 18.51 -2.96
CA GLU A 207 0.34 17.94 -4.18
C GLU A 207 -0.87 18.75 -4.69
N ARG A 208 -1.69 19.28 -3.78
CA ARG A 208 -2.81 20.16 -4.15
C ARG A 208 -2.33 21.42 -4.90
N ARG A 209 -1.16 21.96 -4.54
CA ARG A 209 -0.62 23.20 -5.11
C ARG A 209 0.21 22.97 -6.36
N THR A 210 0.97 21.89 -6.42
CA THR A 210 2.08 21.75 -7.38
C THR A 210 1.97 20.55 -8.30
N ASN A 211 1.11 19.56 -7.99
CA ASN A 211 1.01 18.37 -8.81
C ASN A 211 0.38 18.69 -10.19
N PRO A 212 1.11 18.48 -11.30
CA PRO A 212 0.66 18.88 -12.63
C PRO A 212 -0.62 18.14 -13.08
N PHE A 213 -0.86 16.92 -12.57
CA PHE A 213 -2.07 16.15 -12.88
C PHE A 213 -3.31 16.71 -12.16
N LEU A 214 -3.13 17.47 -11.09
CA LEU A 214 -4.21 17.98 -10.25
C LEU A 214 -4.48 19.47 -10.52
N THR A 215 -3.45 20.24 -10.90
CA THR A 215 -3.54 21.67 -11.19
C THR A 215 -4.01 21.98 -12.63
N GLY A 216 -4.04 20.98 -13.51
CA GLY A 216 -4.38 21.17 -14.92
C GLY A 216 -3.22 21.71 -15.77
N GLU A 217 -2.03 21.83 -15.20
CA GLU A 217 -0.80 22.21 -15.90
C GLU A 217 -0.10 20.99 -16.52
N SER A 218 -0.86 19.95 -16.87
CA SER A 218 -0.30 18.77 -17.53
C SER A 218 0.37 19.19 -18.84
N ALA A 219 1.65 18.88 -18.90
CA ALA A 219 2.55 19.18 -20.00
C ALA A 219 1.91 18.88 -21.36
N GLY A 220 1.87 19.92 -22.21
CA GLY A 220 1.60 19.78 -23.61
C GLY A 220 2.73 19.06 -24.33
#